data_38027e68e2a891e19cfc490930bc1350
#
_entry.id   38027e68e2a891e19cfc490930bc1350
#
_cell.length_a   1.000
_cell.length_b   1.000
_cell.length_c   1.000
_cell.angle_alpha   90.00
_cell.angle_beta   90.00
_cell.angle_gamma   90.00
#
_symmetry.space_group_name_H-M   'P 1'
#
loop_
_entity.id
_entity.type
_entity.pdbx_description
1 polymer ?
#
loop_
_entity_poly.entity_id
_entity_poly.type
_entity_poly.pdbx_seq_one_letter_code
_entity_poly.pdbx_strand_id
1 'polypeptide(L)'
;TARDVREMERPLLENGVPLMRMASAATAHVVAEMIEDEGVALEESNIVLLAGSGDNGGDGLFAATMLASNGASVTAVAVGRTLHGEGFAAFVRAGGKVLILDPASEIPGCAAGFSAGEAGERLRAAVELAQHAHVIIDAMTGIGLSGALHGIAGTVASSLGVDGTIPDRTALPAGDSTGEFPLVVAVDVPSG
;
A
#
# COMPACT_ATOMS: atom_id res chain seq x y z
N THR A 1 -9.43 20.37 6.12
CA THR A 1 -8.20 20.38 5.30
C THR A 1 -7.11 19.53 5.98
N ALA A 2 -6.05 19.15 5.23
CA ALA A 2 -4.88 18.45 5.78
C ALA A 2 -4.24 19.17 7.00
N ARG A 3 -4.29 20.50 7.00
CA ARG A 3 -3.83 21.31 8.12
C ARG A 3 -4.70 21.11 9.37
N ASP A 4 -6.01 21.09 9.19
CA ASP A 4 -6.95 20.92 10.31
C ASP A 4 -6.79 19.53 10.95
N VAL A 5 -6.57 18.49 10.14
CA VAL A 5 -6.30 17.13 10.63
C VAL A 5 -5.04 17.11 11.49
N ARG A 6 -3.92 17.65 11.00
CA ARG A 6 -2.67 17.74 11.77
C ARG A 6 -2.81 18.54 13.06
N GLU A 7 -3.62 19.60 13.06
CA GLU A 7 -3.90 20.38 14.28
C GLU A 7 -4.71 19.60 15.29
N MET A 8 -5.62 18.71 14.85
CA MET A 8 -6.38 17.81 15.74
C MET A 8 -5.54 16.64 16.25
N GLU A 9 -4.63 16.11 15.44
CA GLU A 9 -3.76 15.00 15.82
C GLU A 9 -2.67 15.41 16.82
N ARG A 10 -2.18 16.64 16.71
CA ARG A 10 -1.07 17.12 17.55
C ARG A 10 -1.27 16.89 19.06
N PRO A 11 -2.39 17.27 19.69
CA PRO A 11 -2.59 17.02 21.11
C PRO A 11 -2.67 15.52 21.46
N LEU A 12 -3.13 14.67 20.53
CA LEU A 12 -3.16 13.23 20.73
C LEU A 12 -1.75 12.66 20.73
N LEU A 13 -0.91 13.08 19.75
CA LEU A 13 0.50 12.69 19.68
C LEU A 13 1.31 13.16 20.88
N GLU A 14 1.10 14.40 21.35
CA GLU A 14 1.71 14.95 22.56
C GLU A 14 1.34 14.15 23.82
N ASN A 15 0.16 13.58 23.86
CA ASN A 15 -0.29 12.68 24.94
C ASN A 15 0.09 11.20 24.74
N GLY A 16 0.91 10.90 23.73
CA GLY A 16 1.44 9.56 23.45
C GLY A 16 0.41 8.58 22.86
N VAL A 17 -0.68 9.09 22.27
CA VAL A 17 -1.66 8.22 21.58
C VAL A 17 -0.99 7.61 20.35
N PRO A 18 -0.98 6.27 20.21
CA PRO A 18 -0.29 5.59 19.12
C PRO A 18 -1.13 5.62 17.82
N LEU A 19 -1.33 6.82 17.24
CA LEU A 19 -2.21 7.03 16.07
C LEU A 19 -1.83 6.13 14.89
N MET A 20 -0.55 6.01 14.58
CA MET A 20 -0.04 5.12 13.52
C MET A 20 -0.48 3.67 13.74
N ARG A 21 -0.37 3.14 14.97
CA ARG A 21 -0.80 1.78 15.27
C ARG A 21 -2.32 1.60 15.16
N MET A 22 -3.08 2.63 15.51
CA MET A 22 -4.54 2.61 15.39
C MET A 22 -4.98 2.63 13.92
N ALA A 23 -4.39 3.50 13.10
CA ALA A 23 -4.63 3.57 11.67
C ALA A 23 -4.25 2.25 10.97
N SER A 24 -3.08 1.70 11.29
CA SER A 24 -2.62 0.41 10.75
C SER A 24 -3.54 -0.74 11.12
N ALA A 25 -4.01 -0.80 12.37
CA ALA A 25 -4.94 -1.83 12.82
C ALA A 25 -6.29 -1.73 12.12
N ALA A 26 -6.82 -0.51 11.95
CA ALA A 26 -8.05 -0.27 11.22
C ALA A 26 -7.92 -0.69 9.75
N THR A 27 -6.81 -0.32 9.10
CA THR A 27 -6.54 -0.73 7.71
C THR A 27 -6.46 -2.25 7.59
N ALA A 28 -5.72 -2.93 8.47
CA ALA A 28 -5.60 -4.39 8.44
C ALA A 28 -6.95 -5.09 8.63
N HIS A 29 -7.78 -4.56 9.54
CA HIS A 29 -9.12 -5.10 9.79
C HIS A 29 -10.02 -4.96 8.55
N VAL A 30 -10.08 -3.75 7.97
CA VAL A 30 -10.87 -3.51 6.74
C VAL A 30 -10.44 -4.43 5.60
N VAL A 31 -9.12 -4.59 5.39
CA VAL A 31 -8.60 -5.49 4.35
C VAL A 31 -9.00 -6.93 4.61
N ALA A 32 -8.91 -7.41 5.85
CA ALA A 32 -9.30 -8.78 6.20
C ALA A 32 -10.81 -9.00 5.98
N GLU A 33 -11.66 -8.07 6.44
CA GLU A 33 -13.11 -8.14 6.21
C GLU A 33 -13.45 -8.17 4.72
N MET A 34 -12.81 -7.31 3.91
CA MET A 34 -13.06 -7.28 2.45
C MET A 34 -12.69 -8.60 1.78
N ILE A 35 -11.63 -9.27 2.22
CA ILE A 35 -11.19 -10.58 1.69
C ILE A 35 -12.19 -11.67 2.10
N GLU A 36 -12.63 -11.67 3.36
CA GLU A 36 -13.63 -12.61 3.88
C GLU A 36 -14.99 -12.43 3.20
N ASP A 37 -15.41 -11.20 2.92
CA ASP A 37 -16.67 -10.90 2.20
C ASP A 37 -16.66 -11.45 0.76
N GLU A 38 -15.48 -11.55 0.12
CA GLU A 38 -15.30 -12.21 -1.17
C GLU A 38 -15.21 -13.75 -1.05
N GLY A 39 -15.34 -14.30 0.14
CA GLY A 39 -15.30 -15.74 0.40
C GLY A 39 -13.90 -16.35 0.32
N VAL A 40 -12.84 -15.54 0.41
CA VAL A 40 -11.45 -15.99 0.38
C VAL A 40 -10.91 -16.07 1.81
N ALA A 41 -10.25 -17.16 2.17
CA ALA A 41 -9.56 -17.26 3.44
C ALA A 41 -8.30 -16.36 3.42
N LEU A 42 -8.02 -15.69 4.55
CA LEU A 42 -6.90 -14.76 4.62
C LEU A 42 -5.56 -15.42 4.26
N GLU A 43 -5.37 -16.67 4.64
CA GLU A 43 -4.17 -17.48 4.36
C GLU A 43 -4.01 -17.82 2.87
N GLU A 44 -5.09 -17.75 2.11
CA GLU A 44 -5.10 -17.99 0.67
C GLU A 44 -5.01 -16.68 -0.12
N SER A 45 -5.01 -15.55 0.58
CA SER A 45 -5.02 -14.24 -0.06
C SER A 45 -3.64 -13.74 -0.48
N ASN A 46 -3.62 -13.01 -1.60
CA ASN A 46 -2.48 -12.25 -2.08
C ASN A 46 -2.77 -10.76 -1.93
N ILE A 47 -1.92 -10.05 -1.23
CA ILE A 47 -2.06 -8.61 -0.96
C ILE A 47 -0.82 -7.89 -1.47
N VAL A 48 -1.03 -6.78 -2.17
CA VAL A 48 0.04 -5.88 -2.59
C VAL A 48 -0.08 -4.56 -1.84
N LEU A 49 0.97 -4.18 -1.13
CA LEU A 49 1.10 -2.86 -0.52
C LEU A 49 1.94 -1.97 -1.43
N LEU A 50 1.41 -0.84 -1.87
CA LEU A 50 2.17 0.23 -2.51
C LEU A 50 2.68 1.18 -1.42
N ALA A 51 3.95 1.07 -1.07
CA ALA A 51 4.53 1.76 0.08
C ALA A 51 5.38 2.96 -0.32
N GLY A 52 4.99 4.15 0.14
CA GLY A 52 5.80 5.36 0.09
C GLY A 52 6.83 5.44 1.23
N SER A 53 7.64 6.51 1.20
CA SER A 53 8.72 6.71 2.18
C SER A 53 8.27 7.37 3.49
N GLY A 54 7.06 7.94 3.55
CA GLY A 54 6.55 8.71 4.69
C GLY A 54 5.79 7.87 5.71
N ASP A 55 5.14 8.58 6.63
CA ASP A 55 4.35 7.97 7.72
C ASP A 55 3.19 7.14 7.17
N ASN A 56 2.54 7.58 6.08
CA ASN A 56 1.49 6.81 5.41
C ASN A 56 1.99 5.42 4.94
N GLY A 57 3.21 5.39 4.35
CA GLY A 57 3.89 4.13 4.03
C GLY A 57 4.19 3.30 5.29
N GLY A 58 4.49 3.96 6.41
CA GLY A 58 4.64 3.33 7.73
C GLY A 58 3.37 2.66 8.22
N ASP A 59 2.24 3.36 8.14
CA ASP A 59 0.92 2.82 8.48
C ASP A 59 0.59 1.59 7.63
N GLY A 60 0.82 1.67 6.31
CA GLY A 60 0.66 0.55 5.39
C GLY A 60 1.55 -0.64 5.73
N LEU A 61 2.82 -0.42 6.10
CA LEU A 61 3.76 -1.48 6.48
C LEU A 61 3.36 -2.17 7.80
N PHE A 62 2.85 -1.43 8.78
CA PHE A 62 2.34 -2.05 10.00
C PHE A 62 1.03 -2.81 9.76
N ALA A 63 0.13 -2.30 8.92
CA ALA A 63 -1.06 -3.04 8.50
C ALA A 63 -0.68 -4.36 7.78
N ALA A 64 0.23 -4.27 6.82
CA ALA A 64 0.77 -5.42 6.10
C ALA A 64 1.47 -6.43 7.02
N THR A 65 2.15 -5.95 8.09
CA THR A 65 2.73 -6.82 9.13
C THR A 65 1.65 -7.64 9.83
N MET A 66 0.53 -7.02 10.19
CA MET A 66 -0.58 -7.72 10.86
C MET A 66 -1.20 -8.76 9.93
N LEU A 67 -1.46 -8.42 8.68
CA LEU A 67 -2.01 -9.33 7.67
C LEU A 67 -1.07 -10.52 7.41
N ALA A 68 0.23 -10.26 7.21
CA ALA A 68 1.23 -11.32 7.03
C ALA A 68 1.37 -12.23 8.27
N SER A 69 1.31 -11.66 9.48
CA SER A 69 1.34 -12.43 10.73
C SER A 69 0.11 -13.32 10.91
N ASN A 70 -0.98 -12.98 10.26
CA ASN A 70 -2.23 -13.77 10.23
C ASN A 70 -2.33 -14.69 9.00
N GLY A 71 -1.24 -14.88 8.26
CA GLY A 71 -1.12 -15.89 7.22
C GLY A 71 -1.25 -15.39 5.79
N ALA A 72 -1.65 -14.13 5.54
CA ALA A 72 -1.75 -13.59 4.19
C ALA A 72 -0.39 -13.54 3.47
N SER A 73 -0.38 -13.78 2.16
CA SER A 73 0.79 -13.54 1.32
C SER A 73 0.88 -12.06 0.95
N VAL A 74 1.77 -11.32 1.58
CA VAL A 74 1.88 -9.87 1.38
C VAL A 74 3.19 -9.49 0.71
N THR A 75 3.11 -8.69 -0.38
CA THR A 75 4.26 -8.10 -1.06
C THR A 75 4.17 -6.58 -1.00
N ALA A 76 5.15 -5.94 -0.39
CA ALA A 76 5.30 -4.49 -0.42
C ALA A 76 6.12 -4.07 -1.65
N VAL A 77 5.53 -3.22 -2.48
CA VAL A 77 6.19 -2.53 -3.60
C VAL A 77 6.66 -1.17 -3.08
N ALA A 78 7.96 -1.00 -2.93
CA ALA A 78 8.54 0.27 -2.50
C ALA A 78 8.60 1.24 -3.68
N VAL A 79 7.78 2.29 -3.63
CA VAL A 79 7.72 3.34 -4.67
C VAL A 79 8.63 4.53 -4.35
N GLY A 80 9.26 4.53 -3.18
CA GLY A 80 10.26 5.52 -2.74
C GLY A 80 11.65 4.92 -2.56
N ARG A 81 12.64 5.78 -2.34
CA ARG A 81 14.03 5.38 -2.06
C ARG A 81 14.21 4.71 -0.71
N THR A 82 13.40 5.10 0.24
CA THR A 82 13.41 4.60 1.62
C THR A 82 12.04 4.07 1.99
N LEU A 83 11.96 3.34 3.10
CA LEU A 83 10.72 2.96 3.75
C LEU A 83 10.78 3.37 5.22
N HIS A 84 9.63 3.44 5.88
CA HIS A 84 9.56 3.66 7.32
C HIS A 84 10.29 2.52 8.05
N GLY A 85 11.40 2.83 8.75
CA GLY A 85 12.37 1.83 9.22
C GLY A 85 11.80 0.78 10.17
N GLU A 86 11.00 1.20 11.17
CA GLU A 86 10.38 0.26 12.13
C GLU A 86 9.31 -0.60 11.46
N GLY A 87 8.47 0.00 10.59
CA GLY A 87 7.44 -0.70 9.83
C GLY A 87 8.04 -1.74 8.89
N PHE A 88 9.09 -1.37 8.15
CA PHE A 88 9.83 -2.27 7.28
C PHE A 88 10.43 -3.46 8.06
N ALA A 89 11.11 -3.19 9.17
CA ALA A 89 11.70 -4.24 10.00
C ALA A 89 10.65 -5.19 10.60
N ALA A 90 9.49 -4.67 11.01
CA ALA A 90 8.38 -5.48 11.49
C ALA A 90 7.80 -6.36 10.36
N PHE A 91 7.58 -5.77 9.17
CA PHE A 91 7.03 -6.43 8.02
C PHE A 91 7.89 -7.61 7.53
N VAL A 92 9.21 -7.40 7.41
CA VAL A 92 10.14 -8.46 7.01
C VAL A 92 10.19 -9.59 8.05
N ARG A 93 10.16 -9.26 9.35
CA ARG A 93 10.07 -10.28 10.41
C ARG A 93 8.80 -11.11 10.37
N ALA A 94 7.69 -10.53 9.91
CA ALA A 94 6.43 -11.24 9.71
C ALA A 94 6.39 -12.11 8.44
N GLY A 95 7.49 -12.17 7.68
CA GLY A 95 7.58 -12.95 6.44
C GLY A 95 7.14 -12.20 5.18
N GLY A 96 6.89 -10.89 5.28
CA GLY A 96 6.54 -10.07 4.14
C GLY A 96 7.65 -9.96 3.10
N LYS A 97 7.27 -9.90 1.83
CA LYS A 97 8.19 -9.77 0.69
C LYS A 97 8.27 -8.32 0.25
N VAL A 98 9.45 -7.90 -0.24
CA VAL A 98 9.66 -6.51 -0.69
C VAL A 98 10.20 -6.49 -2.12
N LEU A 99 9.55 -5.72 -2.97
CA LEU A 99 9.97 -5.41 -4.32
C LEU A 99 10.32 -3.92 -4.41
N ILE A 100 11.59 -3.59 -4.62
CA ILE A 100 12.04 -2.22 -4.82
C ILE A 100 12.02 -1.84 -6.29
N LEU A 101 11.59 -0.62 -6.59
CA LEU A 101 11.51 -0.09 -7.96
C LEU A 101 12.57 0.97 -8.26
N ASP A 102 13.10 1.65 -7.24
CA ASP A 102 14.13 2.67 -7.42
C ASP A 102 15.53 2.04 -7.41
N PRO A 103 16.32 2.15 -8.51
CA PRO A 103 17.71 1.68 -8.51
C PRO A 103 18.61 2.44 -7.52
N ALA A 104 18.19 3.62 -7.07
CA ALA A 104 18.89 4.38 -6.03
C ALA A 104 18.33 4.12 -4.61
N SER A 105 17.67 2.98 -4.42
CA SER A 105 17.10 2.60 -3.12
C SER A 105 18.14 2.51 -2.02
N GLU A 106 17.78 3.01 -0.84
CA GLU A 106 18.56 2.96 0.40
C GLU A 106 17.93 2.01 1.43
N ILE A 107 17.00 1.15 0.98
CA ILE A 107 16.29 0.19 1.85
C ILE A 107 17.26 -0.91 2.28
N PRO A 108 17.48 -1.12 3.60
CA PRO A 108 18.44 -2.10 4.11
C PRO A 108 18.13 -3.52 3.62
N GLY A 109 19.16 -4.23 3.19
CA GLY A 109 19.03 -5.64 2.75
C GLY A 109 18.42 -5.84 1.37
N CYS A 110 18.04 -4.77 0.69
CA CYS A 110 17.53 -4.82 -0.69
C CYS A 110 18.64 -4.46 -1.69
N ALA A 111 18.74 -5.23 -2.78
CA ALA A 111 19.73 -4.99 -3.82
C ALA A 111 19.35 -3.73 -4.61
N ALA A 112 20.19 -2.70 -4.56
CA ALA A 112 20.09 -1.46 -5.32
C ALA A 112 21.11 -1.45 -6.48
N GLY A 113 21.13 -0.37 -7.26
CA GLY A 113 22.12 -0.18 -8.33
C GLY A 113 21.85 -1.01 -9.59
N PHE A 114 20.64 -1.52 -9.76
CA PHE A 114 20.24 -2.25 -10.95
C PHE A 114 20.08 -1.34 -12.19
N SER A 115 20.20 -1.90 -13.37
CA SER A 115 20.13 -1.19 -14.65
C SER A 115 18.72 -0.67 -14.95
N ALA A 116 18.61 0.25 -15.92
CA ALA A 116 17.30 0.72 -16.41
C ALA A 116 16.43 -0.40 -17.00
N GLY A 117 17.04 -1.42 -17.60
CA GLY A 117 16.33 -2.61 -18.09
C GLY A 117 15.70 -3.39 -16.96
N GLU A 118 16.47 -3.68 -15.91
CA GLU A 118 15.97 -4.35 -14.70
C GLU A 118 14.91 -3.51 -13.97
N ALA A 119 15.03 -2.18 -13.96
CA ALA A 119 14.00 -1.29 -13.40
C ALA A 119 12.66 -1.46 -14.14
N GLY A 120 12.69 -1.54 -15.48
CA GLY A 120 11.52 -1.82 -16.29
C GLY A 120 10.91 -3.21 -16.04
N GLU A 121 11.76 -4.23 -15.82
CA GLU A 121 11.29 -5.58 -15.48
C GLU A 121 10.64 -5.62 -14.08
N ARG A 122 11.24 -4.93 -13.10
CA ARG A 122 10.68 -4.81 -11.75
C ARG A 122 9.33 -4.07 -11.74
N LEU A 123 9.21 -3.00 -12.53
CA LEU A 123 7.95 -2.28 -12.68
C LEU A 123 6.87 -3.19 -13.27
N ARG A 124 7.19 -3.95 -14.34
CA ARG A 124 6.24 -4.92 -14.93
C ARG A 124 5.82 -5.98 -13.91
N ALA A 125 6.77 -6.53 -13.15
CA ALA A 125 6.48 -7.49 -12.10
C ALA A 125 5.60 -6.90 -11.00
N ALA A 126 5.80 -5.63 -10.59
CA ALA A 126 4.97 -4.94 -9.62
C ALA A 126 3.53 -4.76 -10.12
N VAL A 127 3.36 -4.36 -11.38
CA VAL A 127 2.05 -4.21 -12.01
C VAL A 127 1.34 -5.56 -12.12
N GLU A 128 2.03 -6.60 -12.55
CA GLU A 128 1.48 -7.96 -12.64
C GLU A 128 1.06 -8.49 -11.26
N LEU A 129 1.90 -8.31 -10.23
CA LEU A 129 1.55 -8.68 -8.85
C LEU A 129 0.29 -7.95 -8.37
N ALA A 130 0.20 -6.64 -8.64
CA ALA A 130 -0.94 -5.83 -8.23
C ALA A 130 -2.23 -6.22 -8.98
N GLN A 131 -2.15 -6.50 -10.28
CA GLN A 131 -3.30 -6.93 -11.08
C GLN A 131 -3.86 -8.30 -10.66
N HIS A 132 -3.04 -9.17 -10.07
CA HIS A 132 -3.44 -10.49 -9.60
C HIS A 132 -3.62 -10.56 -8.07
N ALA A 133 -3.55 -9.43 -7.39
CA ALA A 133 -3.81 -9.35 -5.96
C ALA A 133 -5.32 -9.41 -5.66
N HIS A 134 -5.69 -9.95 -4.51
CA HIS A 134 -7.05 -9.81 -3.98
C HIS A 134 -7.28 -8.37 -3.50
N VAL A 135 -6.29 -7.79 -2.84
CA VAL A 135 -6.35 -6.41 -2.36
C VAL A 135 -5.05 -5.67 -2.66
N ILE A 136 -5.18 -4.43 -3.12
CA ILE A 136 -4.09 -3.44 -3.16
C ILE A 136 -4.29 -2.46 -2.00
N ILE A 137 -3.26 -2.32 -1.17
CA ILE A 137 -3.22 -1.27 -0.14
C ILE A 137 -2.43 -0.09 -0.72
N ASP A 138 -3.10 1.03 -0.93
CA ASP A 138 -2.46 2.27 -1.36
C ASP A 138 -1.98 3.07 -0.14
N ALA A 139 -0.69 3.04 0.10
CA ALA A 139 0.01 3.80 1.13
C ALA A 139 1.19 4.61 0.53
N MET A 140 1.06 5.03 -0.73
CA MET A 140 2.11 5.78 -1.41
C MET A 140 2.27 7.18 -0.84
N THR A 141 1.14 7.88 -0.62
CA THR A 141 1.13 9.25 -0.08
C THR A 141 -0.10 9.45 0.81
N GLY A 142 0.03 10.28 1.84
CA GLY A 142 -1.08 10.70 2.69
C GLY A 142 -1.47 12.17 2.43
N ILE A 143 -2.15 12.79 3.39
CA ILE A 143 -2.63 14.18 3.35
C ILE A 143 -1.55 15.24 3.10
N GLY A 144 -0.28 14.87 3.05
CA GLY A 144 0.85 15.75 2.78
C GLY A 144 1.14 16.00 1.30
N LEU A 145 0.52 15.23 0.40
CA LEU A 145 0.74 15.40 -1.04
C LEU A 145 0.13 16.72 -1.52
N SER A 146 0.90 17.46 -2.32
CA SER A 146 0.43 18.63 -3.06
C SER A 146 0.68 18.40 -4.54
N GLY A 147 -0.38 18.37 -5.34
CA GLY A 147 -0.33 18.10 -6.78
C GLY A 147 -0.45 16.61 -7.11
N ALA A 148 -0.22 16.27 -8.37
CA ALA A 148 -0.32 14.89 -8.86
C ALA A 148 0.88 14.02 -8.41
N LEU A 149 0.68 12.71 -8.35
CA LEU A 149 1.77 11.75 -8.19
C LEU A 149 2.80 11.91 -9.32
N HIS A 150 4.07 11.79 -8.97
CA HIS A 150 5.18 11.88 -9.92
C HIS A 150 6.24 10.81 -9.65
N GLY A 151 7.24 10.72 -10.54
CA GLY A 151 8.30 9.73 -10.42
C GLY A 151 7.77 8.30 -10.46
N ILE A 152 8.37 7.41 -9.67
CA ILE A 152 8.02 5.98 -9.64
C ILE A 152 6.58 5.76 -9.17
N ALA A 153 6.13 6.48 -8.13
CA ALA A 153 4.75 6.39 -7.66
C ALA A 153 3.75 6.75 -8.74
N GLY A 154 3.97 7.85 -9.47
CA GLY A 154 3.15 8.25 -10.61
C GLY A 154 3.16 7.23 -11.75
N THR A 155 4.33 6.63 -12.02
CA THR A 155 4.44 5.58 -13.05
C THR A 155 3.65 4.32 -12.66
N VAL A 156 3.75 3.88 -11.40
CA VAL A 156 3.00 2.73 -10.90
C VAL A 156 1.50 3.01 -10.97
N ALA A 157 1.05 4.15 -10.46
CA ALA A 157 -0.36 4.54 -10.49
C ALA A 157 -0.91 4.59 -11.93
N SER A 158 -0.18 5.22 -12.86
CA SER A 158 -0.57 5.28 -14.27
C SER A 158 -0.60 3.90 -14.95
N SER A 159 0.26 2.98 -14.52
CA SER A 159 0.31 1.61 -15.07
C SER A 159 -0.82 0.72 -14.53
N LEU A 160 -1.35 1.03 -13.35
CA LEU A 160 -2.47 0.33 -12.71
C LEU A 160 -3.81 0.99 -13.04
N GLY A 161 -3.80 2.27 -13.40
CA GLY A 161 -5.00 3.02 -13.75
C GLY A 161 -5.65 2.49 -15.03
N VAL A 162 -6.97 2.44 -15.05
CA VAL A 162 -7.78 2.11 -16.21
C VAL A 162 -8.10 3.42 -16.93
N ASP A 163 -7.33 3.77 -17.97
CA ASP A 163 -7.59 4.85 -18.95
C ASP A 163 -8.31 6.15 -18.48
N GLY A 164 -8.02 6.58 -17.24
CA GLY A 164 -8.59 7.83 -16.69
C GLY A 164 -10.08 7.80 -16.38
N THR A 165 -10.76 6.69 -16.56
CA THR A 165 -12.15 6.52 -16.14
C THR A 165 -12.20 5.80 -14.80
N ILE A 166 -12.65 6.51 -13.76
CA ILE A 166 -13.02 5.86 -12.49
C ILE A 166 -14.30 5.06 -12.79
N PRO A 167 -14.32 3.74 -12.59
CA PRO A 167 -15.54 2.97 -12.77
C PRO A 167 -16.65 3.56 -11.88
N ASP A 168 -17.81 3.87 -12.47
CA ASP A 168 -18.97 4.32 -11.70
C ASP A 168 -19.52 3.12 -10.91
N ARG A 169 -19.06 2.95 -9.68
CA ARG A 169 -19.52 1.89 -8.79
C ARG A 169 -20.99 2.00 -8.42
N THR A 170 -21.64 3.15 -8.65
CA THR A 170 -23.08 3.29 -8.43
C THR A 170 -23.88 2.54 -9.48
N ALA A 171 -23.28 2.20 -10.62
CA ALA A 171 -23.89 1.43 -11.69
C ALA A 171 -23.71 -0.10 -11.53
N LEU A 172 -22.88 -0.57 -10.59
CA LEU A 172 -22.72 -2.00 -10.32
C LEU A 172 -23.84 -2.49 -9.39
N PRO A 173 -24.56 -3.57 -9.76
CA PRO A 173 -25.54 -4.15 -8.85
C PRO A 173 -24.87 -4.58 -7.54
N ALA A 174 -25.53 -4.28 -6.42
CA ALA A 174 -25.08 -4.75 -5.12
C ALA A 174 -25.04 -6.31 -5.13
N GLY A 175 -23.84 -6.89 -5.06
CA GLY A 175 -23.65 -8.35 -5.07
C GLY A 175 -22.85 -8.92 -6.23
N ASP A 176 -22.55 -8.12 -7.25
CA ASP A 176 -21.62 -8.52 -8.31
C ASP A 176 -20.23 -7.88 -8.07
N SER A 177 -19.54 -8.35 -7.05
CA SER A 177 -18.08 -8.27 -7.03
C SER A 177 -17.59 -9.33 -8.03
N THR A 178 -17.35 -8.89 -9.23
CA THR A 178 -17.10 -9.84 -10.35
C THR A 178 -15.67 -10.37 -10.36
N GLY A 179 -14.85 -10.08 -9.34
CA GLY A 179 -13.46 -10.57 -9.29
C GLY A 179 -12.58 -10.08 -10.46
N GLU A 180 -13.07 -9.16 -11.28
CA GLU A 180 -12.32 -8.65 -12.44
C GLU A 180 -11.20 -7.68 -12.07
N PHE A 181 -11.30 -7.05 -10.90
CA PHE A 181 -10.31 -6.07 -10.46
C PHE A 181 -9.94 -6.29 -8.99
N PRO A 182 -8.67 -6.10 -8.58
CA PRO A 182 -8.32 -6.11 -7.18
C PRO A 182 -9.09 -5.04 -6.42
N LEU A 183 -9.51 -5.35 -5.19
CA LEU A 183 -10.05 -4.34 -4.28
C LEU A 183 -8.94 -3.37 -3.89
N VAL A 184 -9.25 -2.10 -3.71
CA VAL A 184 -8.26 -1.08 -3.35
C VAL A 184 -8.65 -0.42 -2.03
N VAL A 185 -7.73 -0.45 -1.08
CA VAL A 185 -7.86 0.23 0.23
C VAL A 185 -6.79 1.31 0.31
N ALA A 186 -7.21 2.57 0.38
CA ALA A 186 -6.28 3.67 0.60
C ALA A 186 -6.07 3.90 2.10
N VAL A 187 -4.81 4.03 2.50
CA VAL A 187 -4.43 4.47 3.84
C VAL A 187 -4.51 6.00 3.87
N ASP A 188 -5.25 6.55 4.84
CA ASP A 188 -5.49 7.98 5.02
C ASP A 188 -6.34 8.58 3.87
N VAL A 189 -5.78 8.72 2.68
CA VAL A 189 -6.47 9.23 1.48
C VAL A 189 -5.93 8.53 0.23
N PRO A 190 -6.76 8.41 -0.84
CA PRO A 190 -6.27 7.89 -2.12
C PRO A 190 -5.09 8.71 -2.64
N SER A 191 -4.07 8.04 -3.14
CA SER A 191 -2.84 8.65 -3.65
C SER A 191 -3.03 9.12 -5.10
N GLY A 192 -3.34 10.41 -5.30
CA GLY A 192 -3.39 11.03 -6.62
C GLY A 192 -4.77 11.33 -7.17
#